data_5f64ef3aaabbf5e241877996b5d6f724
#
_entry.id   5f64ef3aaabbf5e241877996b5d6f724
#
_cell.length_a   1.000
_cell.length_b   1.000
_cell.length_c   1.000
_cell.angle_alpha   90.00
_cell.angle_beta   90.00
_cell.angle_gamma   90.00
#
_symmetry.space_group_name_H-M   'P 1'
#
loop_
_entity.id
_entity.type
_entity.pdbx_description
1 polymer ?
#
loop_
_entity_poly.entity_id
_entity_poly.type
_entity_poly.pdbx_seq_one_letter_code
_entity_poly.pdbx_strand_id
1 'polypeptide(L)'
;MAGNLKAYYKSASGVVYANPGRSRVIAIHAESTAAGTFDLQDSNGSQIKFQVAASNGADIYIGELGVQFDGTISASMPADGAGITLIVG
;
A
#
# COMPACT_ATOMS: atom_id res chain seq x y z
N MET A 1 -10.65 -13.21 12.69
CA MET A 1 -9.83 -12.71 13.76
C MET A 1 -8.62 -11.97 13.24
N ALA A 2 -8.39 -10.81 13.77
CA ALA A 2 -7.37 -9.92 13.24
C ALA A 2 -6.05 -9.98 14.04
N GLY A 3 -5.77 -11.09 14.68
CA GLY A 3 -4.65 -11.18 15.60
C GLY A 3 -3.26 -11.12 14.99
N ASN A 4 -3.15 -11.25 13.66
CA ASN A 4 -1.84 -11.33 13.00
C ASN A 4 -1.63 -10.21 11.98
N LEU A 5 -2.12 -9.02 12.29
CA LEU A 5 -1.89 -7.87 11.43
C LEU A 5 -0.42 -7.49 11.46
N LYS A 6 0.10 -7.15 10.31
CA LYS A 6 1.47 -6.66 10.16
C LYS A 6 1.50 -5.39 9.35
N ALA A 7 2.47 -4.53 9.66
CA ALA A 7 2.66 -3.28 8.95
C ALA A 7 3.96 -3.33 8.16
N TYR A 8 3.91 -2.87 6.91
CA TYR A 8 5.07 -2.82 6.03
C TYR A 8 5.21 -1.41 5.49
N TYR A 9 6.39 -0.84 5.65
CA TYR A 9 6.67 0.53 5.22
C TYR A 9 7.68 0.54 4.09
N LYS A 10 7.49 1.45 3.13
CA LYS A 10 8.42 1.67 2.04
C LYS A 10 8.49 3.16 1.73
N SER A 11 9.71 3.68 1.63
CA SER A 11 9.92 5.11 1.38
C SER A 11 10.29 5.46 -0.06
N ALA A 12 10.24 4.48 -0.96
CA ALA A 12 10.52 4.67 -2.38
C ALA A 12 9.73 3.65 -3.17
N SER A 13 9.51 3.92 -4.46
CA SER A 13 8.81 2.96 -5.31
C SER A 13 9.54 1.63 -5.34
N GLY A 14 8.79 0.55 -5.39
CA GLY A 14 9.33 -0.79 -5.42
C GLY A 14 8.47 -1.77 -4.63
N VAL A 15 9.09 -2.87 -4.24
CA VAL A 15 8.40 -3.93 -3.50
C VAL A 15 8.17 -3.47 -2.06
N VAL A 16 6.93 -3.48 -1.62
CA VAL A 16 6.56 -3.17 -0.25
C VAL A 16 6.48 -4.44 0.58
N TYR A 17 5.91 -5.48 0.03
CA TYR A 17 5.72 -6.74 0.73
C TYR A 17 5.98 -7.90 -0.21
N ALA A 18 7.06 -8.63 0.02
CA ALA A 18 7.44 -9.79 -0.77
C ALA A 18 6.83 -11.03 -0.11
N ASN A 19 5.65 -11.39 -0.56
CA ASN A 19 4.93 -12.54 -0.03
C ASN A 19 4.56 -13.47 -1.17
N PRO A 20 5.08 -14.70 -1.22
CA PRO A 20 4.75 -15.62 -2.29
C PRO A 20 3.33 -16.17 -2.23
N GLY A 21 2.62 -15.93 -1.13
CA GLY A 21 1.28 -16.41 -0.93
C GLY A 21 0.23 -15.34 -1.08
N ARG A 22 -0.90 -15.60 -0.48
CA ARG A 22 -2.07 -14.72 -0.50
C ARG A 22 -2.07 -13.84 0.75
N SER A 23 -2.40 -12.57 0.56
CA SER A 23 -2.51 -11.64 1.67
C SER A 23 -3.71 -10.71 1.47
N ARG A 24 -4.08 -10.00 2.53
CA ARG A 24 -5.16 -9.03 2.45
C ARG A 24 -4.67 -7.70 3.00
N VAL A 25 -4.78 -6.67 2.18
CA VAL A 25 -4.45 -5.31 2.58
C VAL A 25 -5.70 -4.71 3.23
N ILE A 26 -5.57 -4.35 4.49
CA ILE A 26 -6.70 -3.89 5.31
C ILE A 26 -6.74 -2.39 5.39
N ALA A 27 -5.57 -1.76 5.46
CA ALA A 27 -5.47 -0.31 5.55
C ALA A 27 -4.18 0.16 4.92
N ILE A 28 -4.18 1.40 4.48
CA ILE A 28 -3.03 2.03 3.83
C ILE A 28 -2.86 3.41 4.46
N HIS A 29 -1.62 3.73 4.85
CA HIS A 29 -1.23 5.09 5.20
C HIS A 29 -0.21 5.54 4.17
N ALA A 30 -0.46 6.68 3.55
CA ALA A 30 0.44 7.24 2.54
C ALA A 30 0.79 8.67 2.90
N GLU A 31 2.01 9.08 2.58
CA GLU A 31 2.47 10.44 2.78
C GLU A 31 3.32 10.87 1.59
N SER A 32 3.30 12.14 1.27
CA SER A 32 4.06 12.66 0.14
C SER A 32 4.24 14.16 0.26
N THR A 33 5.43 14.65 -0.09
CA THR A 33 5.67 16.09 -0.21
C THR A 33 5.19 16.64 -1.54
N ALA A 34 5.05 15.80 -2.55
CA ALA A 34 4.56 16.19 -3.87
C ALA A 34 3.20 15.59 -4.14
N ALA A 35 2.35 16.32 -4.84
CA ALA A 35 1.08 15.77 -5.30
C ALA A 35 1.33 14.66 -6.32
N GLY A 36 0.53 13.61 -6.29
CA GLY A 36 0.68 12.54 -7.25
C GLY A 36 -0.17 11.34 -6.94
N THR A 37 0.10 10.28 -7.67
CA THR A 37 -0.68 9.04 -7.61
C THR A 37 0.13 7.95 -6.94
N PHE A 38 -0.49 7.24 -6.01
CA PHE A 38 0.02 6.00 -5.47
C PHE A 38 -0.69 4.84 -6.15
N ASP A 39 0.07 3.81 -6.48
CA ASP A 39 -0.45 2.66 -7.22
C ASP A 39 0.14 1.39 -6.62
N LEU A 40 -0.70 0.57 -6.00
CA LEU A 40 -0.31 -0.72 -5.45
C LEU A 40 -0.76 -1.82 -6.41
N GLN A 41 0.14 -2.71 -6.76
CA GLN A 41 -0.17 -3.81 -7.67
C GLN A 41 0.47 -5.10 -7.20
N ASP A 42 -0.17 -6.22 -7.56
CA ASP A 42 0.47 -7.52 -7.49
C ASP A 42 0.68 -8.06 -8.90
N SER A 43 1.24 -9.26 -9.00
CA SER A 43 1.51 -9.90 -10.30
C SER A 43 0.27 -10.53 -10.92
N ASN A 44 -0.85 -10.56 -10.21
CA ASN A 44 -2.07 -11.23 -10.66
C ASN A 44 -3.21 -10.28 -10.98
N GLY A 45 -2.93 -8.99 -11.05
CA GLY A 45 -3.90 -8.01 -11.51
C GLY A 45 -4.67 -7.28 -10.42
N SER A 46 -4.45 -7.58 -9.15
CA SER A 46 -5.03 -6.76 -8.08
C SER A 46 -4.33 -5.42 -8.03
N GLN A 47 -5.09 -4.36 -7.90
CA GLN A 47 -4.56 -3.01 -7.95
C GLN A 47 -5.39 -2.05 -7.11
N ILE A 48 -4.71 -1.19 -6.36
CA ILE A 48 -5.33 -0.07 -5.66
C ILE A 48 -4.60 1.19 -6.08
N LYS A 49 -5.33 2.18 -6.56
CA LYS A 49 -4.76 3.43 -7.03
C LYS A 49 -5.50 4.59 -6.37
N PHE A 50 -4.73 5.56 -5.86
CA PHE A 50 -5.31 6.75 -5.23
C PHE A 50 -4.37 7.93 -5.37
N GLN A 51 -4.89 9.13 -5.13
CA GLN A 51 -4.12 10.37 -5.27
C GLN A 51 -3.98 11.07 -3.93
N VAL A 52 -2.86 11.76 -3.75
CA VAL A 52 -2.62 12.61 -2.60
C VAL A 52 -2.27 14.02 -3.06
N ALA A 53 -2.61 15.01 -2.25
CA ALA A 53 -2.21 16.39 -2.49
C ALA A 53 -0.81 16.63 -1.93
N ALA A 54 -0.14 17.69 -2.42
CA ALA A 54 1.19 18.04 -1.95
C ALA A 54 1.20 18.30 -0.45
N SER A 55 2.21 17.79 0.23
CA SER A 55 2.42 17.92 1.68
C SER A 55 1.27 17.36 2.52
N ASN A 56 0.49 16.49 1.95
CA ASN A 56 -0.59 15.79 2.64
C ASN A 56 -0.37 14.30 2.59
N GLY A 57 -1.16 13.60 3.36
CA GLY A 57 -1.19 12.15 3.33
C GLY A 57 -2.59 11.65 3.07
N ALA A 58 -2.72 10.36 3.06
CA ALA A 58 -4.00 9.71 2.96
C ALA A 58 -4.02 8.50 3.87
N ASP A 59 -5.13 8.33 4.56
CA ASP A 59 -5.38 7.15 5.36
C ASP A 59 -6.61 6.46 4.78
N ILE A 60 -6.41 5.23 4.35
CA ILE A 60 -7.46 4.46 3.72
C ILE A 60 -7.70 3.21 4.55
N TYR A 61 -8.90 3.09 5.10
CA TYR A 61 -9.29 1.88 5.78
C TYR A 61 -10.22 1.09 4.88
N ILE A 62 -9.80 -0.11 4.49
CA ILE A 62 -10.56 -0.95 3.57
C ILE A 62 -11.55 -1.80 4.35
N GLY A 63 -11.14 -2.30 5.51
CA GLY A 63 -12.00 -3.11 6.35
C GLY A 63 -11.33 -4.41 6.75
N GLU A 64 -11.97 -5.15 7.63
CA GLU A 64 -11.39 -6.37 8.20
C GLU A 64 -11.11 -7.44 7.16
N LEU A 65 -11.94 -7.52 6.12
CA LEU A 65 -11.73 -8.49 5.05
C LEU A 65 -10.63 -8.09 4.10
N GLY A 66 -10.40 -6.78 3.96
CA GLY A 66 -9.34 -6.27 3.12
C GLY A 66 -9.53 -6.55 1.63
N VAL A 67 -8.53 -6.15 0.86
CA VAL A 67 -8.43 -6.48 -0.56
C VAL A 67 -7.38 -7.57 -0.71
N GLN A 68 -7.73 -8.64 -1.39
CA GLN A 68 -6.82 -9.76 -1.58
C GLN A 68 -5.77 -9.43 -2.64
N PHE A 69 -4.52 -9.62 -2.26
CA PHE A 69 -3.39 -9.57 -3.18
C PHE A 69 -2.72 -10.94 -3.18
N ASP A 70 -2.21 -11.35 -4.31
CA ASP A 70 -1.51 -12.62 -4.46
C ASP A 70 -0.07 -12.36 -4.85
N GLY A 71 0.85 -12.88 -4.04
CA GLY A 71 2.27 -12.72 -4.28
C GLY A 71 2.80 -11.36 -3.83
N THR A 72 3.83 -10.90 -4.50
CA THR A 72 4.53 -9.68 -4.16
C THR A 72 3.68 -8.44 -4.43
N ILE A 73 3.64 -7.54 -3.47
CA ILE A 73 2.96 -6.26 -3.62
C ILE A 73 3.99 -5.17 -3.87
N SER A 74 3.86 -4.49 -4.99
CA SER A 74 4.73 -3.39 -5.38
C SER A 74 3.96 -2.09 -5.35
N ALA A 75 4.65 -0.99 -5.05
CA ALA A 75 4.06 0.34 -5.04
C ALA A 75 4.81 1.25 -5.99
N SER A 76 4.06 2.05 -6.74
CA SER A 76 4.58 3.19 -7.49
C SER A 76 4.09 4.43 -6.77
N MET A 77 5.00 5.35 -6.48
CA MET A 77 4.74 6.52 -5.64
C MET A 77 5.21 7.78 -6.33
N PRO A 78 4.66 8.95 -5.95
CA PRO A 78 5.20 10.22 -6.40
C PRO A 78 6.68 10.34 -6.04
N ALA A 79 7.41 11.15 -6.80
CA ALA A 79 8.82 11.39 -6.51
C ALA A 79 8.97 12.14 -5.19
N ASP A 80 10.09 11.97 -4.53
CA ASP A 80 10.56 12.72 -3.37
C ASP A 80 9.60 12.78 -2.17
N GLY A 81 10.09 12.33 -1.04
CA GLY A 81 9.36 12.45 0.22
C GLY A 81 8.11 11.61 0.33
N ALA A 82 7.93 10.64 -0.56
CA ALA A 82 6.79 9.76 -0.50
C ALA A 82 7.08 8.56 0.40
N GLY A 83 6.05 8.06 1.06
CA GLY A 83 6.14 6.85 1.84
C GLY A 83 4.79 6.19 1.92
N ILE A 84 4.77 4.88 2.07
CA ILE A 84 3.55 4.11 2.19
C ILE A 84 3.70 3.04 3.26
N THR A 85 2.65 2.88 4.05
CA THR A 85 2.57 1.81 5.03
C THR A 85 1.34 0.98 4.72
N LEU A 86 1.53 -0.33 4.59
CA LEU A 86 0.43 -1.27 4.39
C LEU A 86 0.17 -2.02 5.68
N ILE A 87 -1.10 -2.12 6.05
CA ILE A 87 -1.51 -3.00 7.14
C ILE A 87 -2.10 -4.24 6.48
N VAL A 88 -1.45 -5.36 6.73
CA VAL A 88 -1.75 -6.62 6.06
C VAL A 88 -2.19 -7.65 7.08
N GLY A 89 -3.24 -8.36 6.75
CA GLY A 89 -3.75 -9.44 7.59
C GLY A 89 -3.72 -10.79 6.92
#